data_d78db500ea655b1f3bdcc479a0e75084
#
_entry.id   d78db500ea655b1f3bdcc479a0e75084
#
_cell.length_a   1.000
_cell.length_b   1.000
_cell.length_c   1.000
_cell.angle_alpha   90.00
_cell.angle_beta   90.00
_cell.angle_gamma   90.00
#
_symmetry.space_group_name_H-M   'P 1'
#
loop_
_entity.id
_entity.type
_entity.pdbx_description
1 polymer ?
#
loop_
_entity_poly.entity_id
_entity_poly.type
_entity_poly.pdbx_seq_one_letter_code
_entity_poly.pdbx_strand_id
1 'polypeptide(L)'
;MKNQLIKLIDSNLSNRFAVVIMIIFFNLVISQPKFVLNNTFFFQNIQLYTIPGIFFTTILLALIVILYKSILNKQEITLKHSWAPLIIFAFFTLFIETYDLNLLLSLLLMLWSFQTICNLDPVETHFFEIIRSTFLLGWAIFFDFRMMIFLIPFVFFIFSVEQFKLNLPFVILINILFPFYSAYVYLHVMRGINFEEFLHMLNINLFFPIKISAYDLNLFIILSIQLIVLLLTFAGSSNKTVIQKIYFNFHLIFLLFSWFCVFFYDQTFLILAFLPHGLFLTDFIQKTNLNTRWKVYFINLMITWPYLQKIIGILHSSMNM
;
A
#
# COMPACT_ATOMS: atom_id res chain seq x y z
N MET A 1 -5.44 25.21 20.52
CA MET A 1 -4.79 24.35 19.54
C MET A 1 -4.74 22.86 19.91
N LYS A 2 -4.61 22.48 21.19
CA LYS A 2 -4.47 21.09 21.66
C LYS A 2 -5.56 20.10 21.23
N ASN A 3 -6.81 20.54 21.06
CA ASN A 3 -7.95 19.69 20.70
C ASN A 3 -8.26 19.70 19.19
N GLN A 4 -7.66 20.58 18.41
CA GLN A 4 -8.03 20.73 16.99
C GLN A 4 -7.41 19.67 16.10
N LEU A 5 -6.14 19.32 16.30
CA LEU A 5 -5.47 18.26 15.53
C LEU A 5 -6.08 16.88 15.82
N ILE A 6 -6.34 16.57 17.11
CA ILE A 6 -7.00 15.31 17.48
C ILE A 6 -8.45 15.31 16.98
N LYS A 7 -9.18 16.43 17.08
CA LYS A 7 -10.50 16.58 16.48
C LYS A 7 -10.48 16.52 14.96
N LEU A 8 -9.43 17.04 14.32
CA LEU A 8 -9.20 16.91 12.88
C LEU A 8 -8.99 15.44 12.49
N ILE A 9 -8.33 14.67 13.32
CA ILE A 9 -8.08 13.25 13.14
C ILE A 9 -9.34 12.41 13.44
N ASP A 10 -10.16 12.77 14.43
CA ASP A 10 -11.27 11.95 14.95
C ASP A 10 -12.69 12.36 14.51
N SER A 11 -12.94 13.58 13.97
CA SER A 11 -14.29 14.02 13.63
C SER A 11 -14.78 13.55 12.25
N ASN A 12 -16.09 13.34 12.11
CA ASN A 12 -16.80 12.81 10.93
C ASN A 12 -17.07 13.83 9.80
N LEU A 13 -16.14 14.74 9.50
CA LEU A 13 -16.36 15.78 8.50
C LEU A 13 -16.30 15.22 7.07
N SER A 14 -17.34 15.48 6.28
CA SER A 14 -17.47 15.11 4.87
C SER A 14 -16.34 15.64 3.99
N ASN A 15 -15.64 16.69 4.40
CA ASN A 15 -14.56 17.33 3.64
C ASN A 15 -13.19 16.68 3.80
N ARG A 16 -13.05 15.57 4.52
CA ARG A 16 -11.74 14.99 4.84
C ARG A 16 -11.10 14.28 3.68
N PHE A 17 -11.89 13.69 2.82
CA PHE A 17 -11.38 13.15 1.56
C PHE A 17 -10.66 14.23 0.77
N ALA A 18 -11.28 15.41 0.64
CA ALA A 18 -10.65 16.55 -0.04
C ALA A 18 -9.34 16.96 0.65
N VAL A 19 -9.30 16.97 2.00
CA VAL A 19 -8.07 17.29 2.74
C VAL A 19 -6.98 16.27 2.47
N VAL A 20 -7.26 14.98 2.48
CA VAL A 20 -6.29 13.92 2.16
C VAL A 20 -5.73 14.10 0.75
N ILE A 21 -6.60 14.33 -0.24
CA ILE A 21 -6.17 14.53 -1.63
C ILE A 21 -5.38 15.82 -1.79
N MET A 22 -5.76 16.90 -1.12
CA MET A 22 -4.98 18.15 -1.12
C MET A 22 -3.57 17.95 -0.55
N ILE A 23 -3.43 17.21 0.56
CA ILE A 23 -2.12 16.89 1.13
C ILE A 23 -1.28 16.09 0.13
N ILE A 24 -1.85 15.05 -0.49
CA ILE A 24 -1.17 14.23 -1.51
C ILE A 24 -0.72 15.11 -2.68
N PHE A 25 -1.63 15.88 -3.25
CA PHE A 25 -1.33 16.77 -4.37
C PHE A 25 -0.21 17.75 -4.03
N PHE A 26 -0.30 18.41 -2.86
CA PHE A 26 0.71 19.36 -2.38
C PHE A 26 2.08 18.70 -2.18
N ASN A 27 2.10 17.48 -1.63
CA ASN A 27 3.33 16.70 -1.48
C ASN A 27 3.96 16.38 -2.84
N LEU A 28 3.17 15.97 -3.84
CA LEU A 28 3.66 15.70 -5.20
C LEU A 28 4.21 16.97 -5.88
N VAL A 29 3.57 18.12 -5.66
CA VAL A 29 4.07 19.39 -6.19
C VAL A 29 5.38 19.79 -5.53
N ILE A 30 5.51 19.65 -4.19
CA ILE A 30 6.74 20.01 -3.47
C ILE A 30 7.87 19.05 -3.77
N SER A 31 7.60 17.75 -3.74
CA SER A 31 8.64 16.72 -3.90
C SER A 31 9.12 16.59 -5.34
N GLN A 32 8.30 16.97 -6.33
CA GLN A 32 8.57 16.81 -7.76
C GLN A 32 9.17 15.42 -8.06
N PRO A 33 8.48 14.33 -7.67
CA PRO A 33 9.04 13.00 -7.82
C PRO A 33 9.18 12.61 -9.29
N LYS A 34 10.02 11.63 -9.55
CA LYS A 34 10.09 11.01 -10.87
C LYS A 34 8.89 10.09 -11.06
N PHE A 35 8.25 10.18 -12.23
CA PHE A 35 7.14 9.31 -12.61
C PHE A 35 7.63 8.35 -13.70
N VAL A 36 7.62 7.07 -13.39
CA VAL A 36 8.10 6.02 -14.30
C VAL A 36 6.96 5.06 -14.58
N LEU A 37 6.76 4.76 -15.86
CA LEU A 37 5.94 3.66 -16.32
C LEU A 37 6.89 2.55 -16.75
N ASN A 38 7.18 1.65 -15.84
CA ASN A 38 8.11 0.55 -16.09
C ASN A 38 7.45 -0.49 -17.01
N ASN A 39 8.27 -1.01 -17.88
CA ASN A 39 8.05 -2.03 -18.87
C ASN A 39 6.81 -2.93 -18.63
N THR A 40 5.70 -2.57 -19.23
CA THR A 40 4.58 -3.47 -19.41
C THR A 40 4.58 -3.96 -20.85
N PHE A 41 3.88 -5.06 -21.13
CA PHE A 41 3.69 -5.61 -22.46
C PHE A 41 3.24 -4.60 -23.53
N PHE A 42 2.68 -3.48 -23.08
CA PHE A 42 2.06 -2.48 -23.94
C PHE A 42 2.84 -1.17 -24.05
N PHE A 43 3.68 -0.86 -23.05
CA PHE A 43 4.37 0.42 -22.98
C PHE A 43 5.87 0.21 -22.73
N GLN A 44 6.70 0.74 -23.60
CA GLN A 44 8.14 0.90 -23.34
C GLN A 44 8.33 1.96 -22.25
N ASN A 45 9.44 1.90 -21.51
CA ASN A 45 9.77 2.83 -20.43
C ASN A 45 9.47 4.29 -20.81
N ILE A 46 8.31 4.78 -20.38
CA ILE A 46 7.88 6.15 -20.65
C ILE A 46 8.09 6.94 -19.36
N GLN A 47 8.95 7.95 -19.43
CA GLN A 47 9.02 8.98 -18.41
C GLN A 47 7.89 9.98 -18.68
N LEU A 48 6.94 10.04 -17.76
CA LEU A 48 5.87 11.05 -17.87
C LEU A 48 6.43 12.42 -17.50
N TYR A 49 6.02 13.42 -18.27
CA TYR A 49 6.26 14.81 -17.89
C TYR A 49 5.67 15.11 -16.51
N THR A 50 6.31 16.03 -15.80
CA THR A 50 5.99 16.30 -14.37
C THR A 50 4.51 16.60 -14.13
N ILE A 51 3.87 17.43 -14.97
CA ILE A 51 2.46 17.82 -14.77
C ILE A 51 1.47 16.68 -15.02
N PRO A 52 1.49 15.97 -16.15
CA PRO A 52 0.64 14.79 -16.36
C PRO A 52 0.91 13.69 -15.33
N GLY A 53 2.19 13.50 -14.93
CA GLY A 53 2.58 12.54 -13.91
C GLY A 53 1.94 12.85 -12.55
N ILE A 54 2.00 14.10 -12.10
CA ILE A 54 1.37 14.54 -10.84
C ILE A 54 -0.15 14.29 -10.89
N PHE A 55 -0.81 14.69 -11.98
CA PHE A 55 -2.26 14.54 -12.10
C PHE A 55 -2.69 13.07 -12.08
N PHE A 56 -2.05 12.22 -12.89
CA PHE A 56 -2.36 10.80 -12.96
C PHE A 56 -2.08 10.07 -11.65
N THR A 57 -0.94 10.35 -11.02
CA THR A 57 -0.59 9.80 -9.70
C THR A 57 -1.58 10.23 -8.63
N THR A 58 -2.01 11.51 -8.64
CA THR A 58 -3.02 12.00 -7.70
C THR A 58 -4.33 11.23 -7.83
N ILE A 59 -4.79 10.96 -9.06
CA ILE A 59 -6.00 10.18 -9.32
C ILE A 59 -5.85 8.75 -8.78
N LEU A 60 -4.74 8.07 -9.07
CA LEU A 60 -4.51 6.71 -8.59
C LEU A 60 -4.46 6.66 -7.06
N LEU A 61 -3.75 7.59 -6.42
CA LEU A 61 -3.69 7.68 -4.97
C LEU A 61 -5.06 7.99 -4.35
N ALA A 62 -5.86 8.82 -5.00
CA ALA A 62 -7.23 9.09 -4.57
C ALA A 62 -8.10 7.82 -4.59
N LEU A 63 -7.99 7.02 -5.64
CA LEU A 63 -8.71 5.73 -5.74
C LEU A 63 -8.22 4.74 -4.68
N ILE A 64 -6.91 4.65 -4.45
CA ILE A 64 -6.30 3.84 -3.38
C ILE A 64 -6.85 4.26 -2.00
N VAL A 65 -6.92 5.55 -1.72
CA VAL A 65 -7.47 6.10 -0.48
C VAL A 65 -8.94 5.72 -0.30
N ILE A 66 -9.76 5.81 -1.35
CA ILE A 66 -11.18 5.43 -1.30
C ILE A 66 -11.34 3.94 -0.98
N LEU A 67 -10.61 3.08 -1.71
CA LEU A 67 -10.65 1.64 -1.49
C LEU A 67 -10.19 1.26 -0.09
N TYR A 68 -9.04 1.80 0.34
CA TYR A 68 -8.50 1.50 1.66
C TYR A 68 -9.41 2.00 2.78
N LYS A 69 -10.05 3.18 2.61
CA LYS A 69 -11.08 3.65 3.54
C LYS A 69 -12.27 2.71 3.65
N SER A 70 -12.72 2.18 2.51
CA SER A 70 -13.82 1.19 2.50
C SER A 70 -13.44 -0.07 3.27
N ILE A 71 -12.21 -0.58 3.09
CA ILE A 71 -11.67 -1.72 3.82
C ILE A 71 -11.65 -1.44 5.33
N LEU A 72 -11.06 -0.32 5.75
CA LEU A 72 -10.94 0.05 7.16
C LEU A 72 -12.29 0.20 7.87
N ASN A 73 -13.29 0.73 7.17
CA ASN A 73 -14.64 0.88 7.74
C ASN A 73 -15.30 -0.45 8.07
N LYS A 74 -14.99 -1.52 7.32
CA LYS A 74 -15.54 -2.86 7.54
C LYS A 74 -14.81 -3.63 8.62
N GLN A 75 -13.53 -3.40 8.75
CA GLN A 75 -12.69 -4.15 9.68
C GLN A 75 -12.84 -3.71 11.14
N GLU A 76 -13.35 -2.51 11.38
CA GLU A 76 -13.57 -1.92 12.71
C GLU A 76 -12.32 -2.00 13.64
N ILE A 77 -11.12 -2.04 13.06
CA ILE A 77 -9.86 -2.08 13.83
C ILE A 77 -9.63 -0.74 14.54
N THR A 78 -9.91 0.36 13.84
CA THR A 78 -9.86 1.72 14.37
C THR A 78 -11.25 2.21 14.75
N LEU A 79 -11.33 3.38 15.39
CA LEU A 79 -12.62 4.02 15.64
C LEU A 79 -13.41 4.17 14.35
N LYS A 80 -14.69 3.83 14.42
CA LYS A 80 -15.61 3.83 13.28
C LYS A 80 -15.53 5.17 12.54
N HIS A 81 -15.35 5.11 11.22
CA HIS A 81 -15.23 6.29 10.34
C HIS A 81 -13.98 7.17 10.55
N SER A 82 -12.95 6.73 11.28
CA SER A 82 -11.70 7.50 11.41
C SER A 82 -11.00 7.67 10.06
N TRP A 83 -10.54 8.87 9.78
CA TRP A 83 -9.69 9.21 8.62
C TRP A 83 -8.20 9.26 8.97
N ALA A 84 -7.87 9.09 10.25
CA ALA A 84 -6.50 9.21 10.73
C ALA A 84 -5.50 8.34 9.96
N PRO A 85 -5.78 7.05 9.65
CA PRO A 85 -4.84 6.22 8.89
C PRO A 85 -4.48 6.82 7.53
N LEU A 86 -5.48 7.41 6.86
CA LEU A 86 -5.33 7.98 5.51
C LEU A 86 -4.64 9.35 5.53
N ILE A 87 -4.90 10.15 6.55
CA ILE A 87 -4.18 11.42 6.75
C ILE A 87 -2.71 11.13 7.01
N ILE A 88 -2.39 10.17 7.86
CA ILE A 88 -1.02 9.75 8.14
C ILE A 88 -0.36 9.21 6.86
N PHE A 89 -1.04 8.35 6.13
CA PHE A 89 -0.58 7.87 4.82
C PHE A 89 -0.25 9.03 3.88
N ALA A 90 -1.17 10.00 3.76
CA ALA A 90 -0.97 11.16 2.89
C ALA A 90 0.29 11.97 3.25
N PHE A 91 0.60 12.16 4.54
CA PHE A 91 1.85 12.82 4.95
C PHE A 91 3.08 12.01 4.57
N PHE A 92 3.02 10.68 4.64
CA PHE A 92 4.15 9.83 4.27
C PHE A 92 4.43 9.80 2.76
N THR A 93 3.49 10.20 1.90
CA THR A 93 3.74 10.30 0.45
C THR A 93 4.88 11.28 0.11
N LEU A 94 5.23 12.21 1.01
CA LEU A 94 6.35 13.12 0.83
C LEU A 94 7.72 12.42 0.77
N PHE A 95 7.85 11.24 1.38
CA PHE A 95 9.10 10.48 1.37
C PHE A 95 9.35 9.72 0.06
N ILE A 96 8.36 9.64 -0.81
CA ILE A 96 8.47 8.89 -2.05
C ILE A 96 9.12 9.76 -3.12
N GLU A 97 10.31 9.39 -3.56
CA GLU A 97 11.07 10.12 -4.58
C GLU A 97 10.73 9.70 -6.00
N THR A 98 10.28 8.47 -6.16
CA THR A 98 9.92 7.92 -7.47
C THR A 98 8.60 7.17 -7.36
N TYR A 99 7.67 7.49 -8.26
CA TYR A 99 6.40 6.78 -8.39
C TYR A 99 6.43 5.85 -9.61
N ASP A 100 6.31 4.57 -9.36
CA ASP A 100 6.07 3.56 -10.38
C ASP A 100 4.55 3.40 -10.58
N LEU A 101 4.06 3.80 -11.75
CA LEU A 101 2.63 3.80 -12.03
C LEU A 101 2.06 2.39 -12.15
N ASN A 102 2.87 1.41 -12.59
CA ASN A 102 2.44 0.02 -12.61
C ASN A 102 2.25 -0.53 -11.21
N LEU A 103 3.17 -0.18 -10.30
CA LEU A 103 3.05 -0.54 -8.89
C LEU A 103 1.80 0.07 -8.26
N LEU A 104 1.48 1.34 -8.58
CA LEU A 104 0.26 1.99 -8.09
C LEU A 104 -1.01 1.32 -8.62
N LEU A 105 -1.03 0.97 -9.92
CA LEU A 105 -2.15 0.25 -10.53
C LEU A 105 -2.30 -1.14 -9.93
N SER A 106 -1.20 -1.85 -9.74
CA SER A 106 -1.16 -3.15 -9.09
C SER A 106 -1.66 -3.08 -7.64
N LEU A 107 -1.24 -2.05 -6.89
CA LEU A 107 -1.72 -1.80 -5.53
C LEU A 107 -3.23 -1.53 -5.52
N LEU A 108 -3.74 -0.74 -6.45
CA LEU A 108 -5.16 -0.46 -6.59
C LEU A 108 -5.96 -1.75 -6.79
N LEU A 109 -5.53 -2.61 -7.73
CA LEU A 109 -6.19 -3.89 -8.03
C LEU A 109 -6.10 -4.86 -6.84
N MET A 110 -4.97 -4.89 -6.15
CA MET A 110 -4.78 -5.71 -4.97
C MET A 110 -5.69 -5.26 -3.82
N LEU A 111 -5.83 -3.95 -3.58
CA LEU A 111 -6.75 -3.42 -2.58
C LEU A 111 -8.22 -3.69 -2.96
N TRP A 112 -8.55 -3.62 -4.23
CA TRP A 112 -9.89 -3.97 -4.71
C TRP A 112 -10.17 -5.45 -4.50
N SER A 113 -9.21 -6.32 -4.81
CA SER A 113 -9.25 -7.74 -4.49
C SER A 113 -9.51 -7.97 -2.99
N PHE A 114 -8.75 -7.30 -2.13
CA PHE A 114 -8.90 -7.41 -0.69
C PHE A 114 -10.24 -6.88 -0.18
N GLN A 115 -10.73 -5.76 -0.72
CA GLN A 115 -12.06 -5.24 -0.40
C GLN A 115 -13.17 -6.26 -0.71
N THR A 116 -13.02 -6.99 -1.81
CA THR A 116 -14.00 -8.02 -2.21
C THR A 116 -14.08 -9.13 -1.17
N ILE A 117 -12.93 -9.58 -0.65
CA ILE A 117 -12.89 -10.61 0.40
C ILE A 117 -13.41 -10.08 1.75
N CYS A 118 -13.11 -8.81 2.09
CA CYS A 118 -13.65 -8.21 3.32
C CYS A 118 -15.19 -8.09 3.33
N ASN A 119 -15.84 -8.32 2.19
CA ASN A 119 -17.31 -8.33 2.07
C ASN A 119 -17.92 -9.71 2.37
N LEU A 120 -17.10 -10.74 2.58
CA LEU A 120 -17.60 -12.09 2.83
C LEU A 120 -18.32 -12.14 4.18
N ASP A 121 -19.54 -12.66 4.16
CA ASP A 121 -20.28 -12.99 5.38
C ASP A 121 -19.86 -14.40 5.81
N PRO A 122 -19.37 -14.66 7.03
CA PRO A 122 -18.88 -15.97 7.45
C PRO A 122 -19.96 -17.09 7.42
N VAL A 123 -21.21 -16.75 7.14
CA VAL A 123 -22.35 -17.69 7.12
C VAL A 123 -22.65 -18.28 5.73
N GLU A 124 -22.25 -17.59 4.64
CA GLU A 124 -22.56 -17.99 3.28
C GLU A 124 -21.36 -18.52 2.52
N THR A 125 -21.57 -19.38 1.51
CA THR A 125 -20.49 -19.84 0.62
C THR A 125 -20.21 -18.80 -0.46
N HIS A 126 -19.05 -18.17 -0.40
CA HIS A 126 -18.70 -17.01 -1.25
C HIS A 126 -17.76 -17.35 -2.39
N PHE A 127 -18.05 -18.43 -3.11
CA PHE A 127 -17.19 -18.92 -4.19
C PHE A 127 -16.93 -17.87 -5.28
N PHE A 128 -17.95 -17.09 -5.66
CA PHE A 128 -17.83 -16.06 -6.70
C PHE A 128 -16.97 -14.88 -6.25
N GLU A 129 -17.05 -14.47 -4.98
CA GLU A 129 -16.25 -13.40 -4.42
C GLU A 129 -14.78 -13.80 -4.37
N ILE A 130 -14.47 -15.04 -4.07
CA ILE A 130 -13.11 -15.58 -4.10
C ILE A 130 -12.59 -15.61 -5.53
N ILE A 131 -13.36 -16.06 -6.51
CA ILE A 131 -12.99 -16.03 -7.94
C ILE A 131 -12.69 -14.57 -8.35
N ARG A 132 -13.61 -13.66 -8.08
CA ARG A 132 -13.45 -12.24 -8.43
C ARG A 132 -12.21 -11.63 -7.78
N SER A 133 -12.00 -11.91 -6.51
CA SER A 133 -10.87 -11.41 -5.74
C SER A 133 -9.55 -11.95 -6.28
N THR A 134 -9.44 -13.27 -6.47
CA THR A 134 -8.22 -13.90 -6.98
C THR A 134 -7.93 -13.52 -8.44
N PHE A 135 -8.95 -13.26 -9.24
CA PHE A 135 -8.81 -12.73 -10.60
C PHE A 135 -8.22 -11.30 -10.58
N LEU A 136 -8.72 -10.41 -9.72
CA LEU A 136 -8.17 -9.07 -9.55
C LEU A 136 -6.71 -9.11 -9.07
N LEU A 137 -6.39 -10.04 -8.17
CA LEU A 137 -5.03 -10.26 -7.71
C LEU A 137 -4.12 -10.76 -8.83
N GLY A 138 -4.61 -11.64 -9.70
CA GLY A 138 -3.91 -12.07 -10.91
C GLY A 138 -3.54 -10.90 -11.82
N TRP A 139 -4.46 -9.97 -12.05
CA TRP A 139 -4.18 -8.75 -12.81
C TRP A 139 -3.19 -7.83 -12.08
N ALA A 140 -3.26 -7.72 -10.75
CA ALA A 140 -2.28 -6.96 -9.99
C ALA A 140 -0.85 -7.50 -10.21
N ILE A 141 -0.69 -8.83 -10.14
CA ILE A 141 0.59 -9.50 -10.37
C ILE A 141 1.03 -9.36 -11.84
N PHE A 142 0.08 -9.38 -12.78
CA PHE A 142 0.37 -9.20 -14.19
C PHE A 142 0.95 -7.79 -14.49
N PHE A 143 0.40 -6.74 -13.89
CA PHE A 143 0.92 -5.38 -14.06
C PHE A 143 2.27 -5.16 -13.37
N ASP A 144 2.49 -5.79 -12.22
CA ASP A 144 3.77 -5.76 -11.53
C ASP A 144 4.04 -7.14 -10.90
N PHE A 145 4.91 -7.91 -11.54
CA PHE A 145 5.21 -9.28 -11.11
C PHE A 145 5.78 -9.35 -9.69
N ARG A 146 6.42 -8.28 -9.23
CA ARG A 146 6.96 -8.17 -7.86
C ARG A 146 5.86 -8.29 -6.80
N MET A 147 4.60 -7.98 -7.17
CA MET A 147 3.44 -8.15 -6.30
C MET A 147 3.10 -9.62 -6.00
N MET A 148 3.72 -10.57 -6.68
CA MET A 148 3.53 -12.01 -6.43
C MET A 148 3.85 -12.39 -4.97
N ILE A 149 4.76 -11.68 -4.32
CA ILE A 149 5.10 -11.91 -2.91
C ILE A 149 3.90 -11.71 -1.99
N PHE A 150 2.95 -10.84 -2.37
CA PHE A 150 1.74 -10.58 -1.61
C PHE A 150 0.67 -11.67 -1.73
N LEU A 151 0.88 -12.69 -2.58
CA LEU A 151 0.05 -13.90 -2.56
C LEU A 151 0.05 -14.58 -1.19
N ILE A 152 1.18 -14.56 -0.50
CA ILE A 152 1.32 -15.23 0.79
C ILE A 152 0.35 -14.66 1.83
N PRO A 153 0.38 -13.34 2.15
CA PRO A 153 -0.57 -12.77 3.10
C PRO A 153 -2.03 -12.87 2.62
N PHE A 154 -2.25 -12.82 1.30
CA PHE A 154 -3.58 -12.90 0.72
C PHE A 154 -4.18 -14.31 0.85
N VAL A 155 -3.43 -15.33 0.50
CA VAL A 155 -3.84 -16.74 0.64
C VAL A 155 -4.04 -17.09 2.13
N PHE A 156 -3.13 -16.64 3.00
CA PHE A 156 -3.29 -16.79 4.44
C PHE A 156 -4.61 -16.17 4.94
N PHE A 157 -4.96 -14.99 4.44
CA PHE A 157 -6.20 -14.33 4.81
C PHE A 157 -7.44 -15.10 4.32
N ILE A 158 -7.46 -15.58 3.07
CA ILE A 158 -8.56 -16.41 2.54
C ILE A 158 -8.78 -17.64 3.42
N PHE A 159 -7.71 -18.37 3.74
CA PHE A 159 -7.81 -19.58 4.57
C PHE A 159 -8.16 -19.28 6.04
N SER A 160 -7.96 -18.06 6.50
CA SER A 160 -8.36 -17.64 7.85
C SER A 160 -9.86 -17.29 7.93
N VAL A 161 -10.47 -16.90 6.82
CA VAL A 161 -11.89 -16.50 6.75
C VAL A 161 -12.78 -17.66 6.30
N GLU A 162 -12.32 -18.45 5.34
CA GLU A 162 -13.07 -19.58 4.82
C GLU A 162 -12.55 -20.92 5.32
N GLN A 163 -13.47 -21.90 5.47
CA GLN A 163 -13.08 -23.27 5.73
C GLN A 163 -12.34 -23.84 4.52
N PHE A 164 -11.20 -24.46 4.78
CA PHE A 164 -10.34 -25.05 3.76
C PHE A 164 -11.11 -26.10 2.95
N LYS A 165 -11.32 -25.83 1.65
CA LYS A 165 -11.84 -26.79 0.66
C LYS A 165 -10.71 -27.16 -0.29
N LEU A 166 -10.51 -28.45 -0.55
CA LEU A 166 -9.44 -28.97 -1.42
C LEU A 166 -9.40 -28.32 -2.82
N ASN A 167 -10.52 -27.84 -3.32
CA ASN A 167 -10.61 -27.20 -4.65
C ASN A 167 -10.16 -25.72 -4.64
N LEU A 168 -10.08 -25.09 -3.48
CA LEU A 168 -9.79 -23.68 -3.36
C LEU A 168 -8.39 -23.29 -3.89
N PRO A 169 -7.30 -24.01 -3.60
CA PRO A 169 -5.98 -23.72 -4.16
C PRO A 169 -5.94 -23.75 -5.69
N PHE A 170 -6.66 -24.70 -6.32
CA PHE A 170 -6.74 -24.79 -7.77
C PHE A 170 -7.47 -23.60 -8.39
N VAL A 171 -8.57 -23.16 -7.77
CA VAL A 171 -9.32 -21.99 -8.22
C VAL A 171 -8.46 -20.73 -8.12
N ILE A 172 -7.75 -20.55 -7.00
CA ILE A 172 -6.82 -19.43 -6.81
C ILE A 172 -5.76 -19.44 -7.91
N LEU A 173 -5.11 -20.59 -8.13
CA LEU A 173 -4.04 -20.73 -9.12
C LEU A 173 -4.52 -20.41 -10.54
N ILE A 174 -5.64 -20.99 -10.96
CA ILE A 174 -6.21 -20.76 -12.30
C ILE A 174 -6.52 -19.27 -12.51
N ASN A 175 -7.16 -18.62 -11.54
CA ASN A 175 -7.53 -17.21 -11.65
C ASN A 175 -6.32 -16.29 -11.69
N ILE A 176 -5.25 -16.62 -10.96
CA ILE A 176 -4.00 -15.83 -10.99
C ILE A 176 -3.29 -16.01 -12.33
N LEU A 177 -3.30 -17.21 -12.90
CA LEU A 177 -2.64 -17.47 -14.19
C LEU A 177 -3.45 -16.96 -15.38
N PHE A 178 -4.74 -16.73 -15.24
CA PHE A 178 -5.62 -16.34 -16.33
C PHE A 178 -5.18 -15.05 -17.06
N PRO A 179 -4.79 -13.93 -16.39
CA PRO A 179 -4.30 -12.75 -17.07
C PRO A 179 -3.05 -13.01 -17.91
N PHE A 180 -2.13 -13.86 -17.42
CA PHE A 180 -0.92 -14.22 -18.15
C PHE A 180 -1.25 -15.05 -19.39
N TYR A 181 -2.13 -16.02 -19.25
CA TYR A 181 -2.58 -16.84 -20.36
C TYR A 181 -3.29 -16.00 -21.43
N SER A 182 -4.21 -15.12 -21.03
CA SER A 182 -4.95 -14.26 -21.97
C SER A 182 -4.03 -13.29 -22.71
N ALA A 183 -3.03 -12.74 -22.02
CA ALA A 183 -2.02 -11.87 -22.64
C ALA A 183 -1.12 -12.64 -23.61
N TYR A 184 -0.71 -13.86 -23.25
CA TYR A 184 0.05 -14.72 -24.15
C TYR A 184 -0.74 -15.06 -25.42
N VAL A 185 -1.99 -15.49 -25.29
CA VAL A 185 -2.85 -15.80 -26.44
C VAL A 185 -3.02 -14.60 -27.34
N TYR A 186 -3.29 -13.41 -26.76
CA TYR A 186 -3.40 -12.17 -27.52
C TYR A 186 -2.12 -11.85 -28.32
N LEU A 187 -0.96 -11.89 -27.67
CA LEU A 187 0.32 -11.60 -28.30
C LEU A 187 0.73 -12.64 -29.33
N HIS A 188 0.46 -13.91 -29.07
CA HIS A 188 0.70 -15.00 -30.02
C HIS A 188 -0.13 -14.81 -31.31
N VAL A 189 -1.43 -14.53 -31.16
CA VAL A 189 -2.34 -14.34 -32.31
C VAL A 189 -2.02 -13.06 -33.08
N MET A 190 -1.74 -11.96 -32.38
CA MET A 190 -1.58 -10.64 -33.02
C MET A 190 -0.16 -10.37 -33.52
N ARG A 191 0.86 -10.95 -32.90
CA ARG A 191 2.28 -10.66 -33.17
C ARG A 191 3.12 -11.89 -33.47
N GLY A 192 2.56 -13.10 -33.40
CA GLY A 192 3.30 -14.35 -33.60
C GLY A 192 4.33 -14.66 -32.53
N ILE A 193 4.23 -14.03 -31.34
CA ILE A 193 5.18 -14.18 -30.26
C ILE A 193 5.10 -15.60 -29.71
N ASN A 194 6.25 -16.30 -29.62
CA ASN A 194 6.31 -17.63 -29.02
C ASN A 194 6.35 -17.55 -27.49
N PHE A 195 6.20 -18.70 -26.82
CA PHE A 195 6.12 -18.75 -25.36
C PHE A 195 7.42 -18.32 -24.66
N GLU A 196 8.57 -18.62 -25.25
CA GLU A 196 9.88 -18.20 -24.68
C GLU A 196 10.05 -16.68 -24.75
N GLU A 197 9.69 -16.06 -25.88
CA GLU A 197 9.71 -14.61 -26.05
C GLU A 197 8.73 -13.94 -25.06
N PHE A 198 7.55 -14.55 -24.86
CA PHE A 198 6.61 -14.06 -23.87
C PHE A 198 7.16 -14.10 -22.45
N LEU A 199 7.84 -15.19 -22.05
CA LEU A 199 8.50 -15.29 -20.74
C LEU A 199 9.62 -14.27 -20.58
N HIS A 200 10.40 -14.01 -21.63
CA HIS A 200 11.40 -12.94 -21.63
C HIS A 200 10.80 -11.55 -21.49
N MET A 201 9.65 -11.30 -22.11
CA MET A 201 8.90 -10.03 -21.96
C MET A 201 8.38 -9.80 -20.54
N LEU A 202 8.03 -10.87 -19.81
CA LEU A 202 7.61 -10.76 -18.40
C LEU A 202 8.72 -10.21 -17.50
N ASN A 203 9.96 -10.17 -18.00
CA ASN A 203 11.12 -9.68 -17.27
C ASN A 203 11.14 -10.19 -15.82
N ILE A 204 10.97 -11.54 -15.68
CA ILE A 204 10.92 -12.22 -14.39
C ILE A 204 12.31 -12.22 -13.79
N ASN A 205 12.81 -11.06 -13.44
CA ASN A 205 14.00 -10.93 -12.60
C ASN A 205 13.63 -11.26 -11.16
N LEU A 206 13.41 -12.56 -10.91
CA LEU A 206 13.24 -13.09 -9.55
C LEU A 206 14.53 -12.99 -8.72
N PHE A 207 15.67 -12.71 -9.37
CA PHE A 207 16.93 -12.52 -8.71
C PHE A 207 17.06 -11.08 -8.25
N PHE A 208 16.85 -10.89 -6.98
CA PHE A 208 17.05 -9.67 -6.25
C PHE A 208 18.53 -9.25 -6.31
N PRO A 209 18.91 -8.20 -7.02
CA PRO A 209 20.15 -7.56 -6.68
C PRO A 209 19.92 -6.95 -5.30
N ILE A 210 20.46 -7.58 -4.26
CA ILE A 210 20.48 -6.97 -2.92
C ILE A 210 21.26 -5.66 -3.06
N LYS A 211 20.56 -4.61 -3.44
CA LYS A 211 21.11 -3.25 -3.39
C LYS A 211 21.03 -2.80 -1.93
N ILE A 212 21.92 -3.33 -1.11
CA ILE A 212 22.24 -2.71 0.20
C ILE A 212 23.07 -1.45 -0.10
N SER A 213 22.52 -0.57 -0.93
CA SER A 213 23.09 0.77 -1.10
C SER A 213 22.65 1.60 0.12
N ALA A 214 23.62 2.28 0.72
CA ALA A 214 23.53 3.20 1.84
C ALA A 214 22.10 3.57 2.20
N TYR A 215 21.52 2.83 3.17
CA TYR A 215 20.17 3.12 3.66
C TYR A 215 20.14 4.55 4.14
N ASP A 216 19.29 5.33 3.53
CA ASP A 216 19.04 6.70 3.93
C ASP A 216 18.70 6.69 5.43
N LEU A 217 19.35 7.54 6.23
CA LEU A 217 19.08 7.70 7.66
C LEU A 217 17.56 7.80 7.93
N ASN A 218 16.85 8.38 6.98
CA ASN A 218 15.40 8.54 7.00
C ASN A 218 14.64 7.23 7.02
N LEU A 219 15.05 6.27 6.19
CA LEU A 219 14.48 4.94 6.13
C LEU A 219 14.67 4.21 7.47
N PHE A 220 15.86 4.33 8.06
CA PHE A 220 16.17 3.74 9.35
C PHE A 220 15.31 4.33 10.46
N ILE A 221 15.11 5.66 10.50
CA ILE A 221 14.25 6.35 11.46
C ILE A 221 12.80 5.89 11.32
N ILE A 222 12.25 5.86 10.10
CA ILE A 222 10.88 5.40 9.84
C ILE A 222 10.69 3.97 10.32
N LEU A 223 11.63 3.08 10.00
CA LEU A 223 11.62 1.68 10.43
C LEU A 223 11.65 1.54 11.94
N SER A 224 12.52 2.28 12.62
CA SER A 224 12.65 2.26 14.08
C SER A 224 11.36 2.72 14.76
N ILE A 225 10.76 3.81 14.28
CA ILE A 225 9.48 4.30 14.78
C ILE A 225 8.38 3.24 14.56
N GLN A 226 8.36 2.62 13.39
CA GLN A 226 7.39 1.61 13.05
C GLN A 226 7.51 0.37 13.92
N LEU A 227 8.73 -0.09 14.20
CA LEU A 227 8.99 -1.21 15.10
C LEU A 227 8.46 -0.90 16.51
N ILE A 228 8.73 0.30 17.04
CA ILE A 228 8.23 0.73 18.35
C ILE A 228 6.71 0.74 18.37
N VAL A 229 6.07 1.31 17.33
CA VAL A 229 4.60 1.33 17.22
C VAL A 229 4.02 -0.07 17.19
N LEU A 230 4.64 -0.99 16.42
CA LEU A 230 4.22 -2.38 16.35
C LEU A 230 4.31 -3.09 17.72
N LEU A 231 5.42 -2.95 18.41
CA LEU A 231 5.60 -3.56 19.74
C LEU A 231 4.54 -3.05 20.72
N LEU A 232 4.25 -1.76 20.72
CA LEU A 232 3.25 -1.16 21.60
C LEU A 232 1.81 -1.53 21.23
N THR A 233 1.50 -1.67 19.93
CA THR A 233 0.17 -2.13 19.48
C THR A 233 -0.06 -3.61 19.74
N PHE A 234 0.99 -4.43 19.69
CA PHE A 234 0.93 -5.85 20.05
C PHE A 234 0.56 -6.03 21.52
N ALA A 235 1.18 -5.26 22.42
CA ALA A 235 0.87 -5.29 23.84
C ALA A 235 -0.62 -4.95 24.13
N GLY A 236 -1.25 -4.12 23.29
CA GLY A 236 -2.67 -3.74 23.40
C GLY A 236 -3.66 -4.64 22.64
N SER A 237 -3.20 -5.68 21.95
CA SER A 237 -4.05 -6.50 21.04
C SER A 237 -4.96 -7.50 21.76
N SER A 238 -4.80 -7.73 23.07
CA SER A 238 -5.56 -8.71 23.86
C SER A 238 -7.08 -8.46 23.82
N ASN A 239 -7.51 -7.21 23.70
CA ASN A 239 -8.91 -6.78 23.76
C ASN A 239 -9.64 -6.81 22.42
N LYS A 240 -9.02 -7.28 21.34
CA LYS A 240 -9.63 -7.35 20.01
C LYS A 240 -10.47 -8.61 19.85
N THR A 241 -11.59 -8.52 19.13
CA THR A 241 -12.38 -9.68 18.72
C THR A 241 -11.57 -10.61 17.81
N VAL A 242 -12.01 -11.86 17.66
CA VAL A 242 -11.34 -12.85 16.78
C VAL A 242 -11.20 -12.31 15.34
N ILE A 243 -12.28 -11.74 14.81
CA ILE A 243 -12.31 -11.17 13.45
C ILE A 243 -11.31 -10.00 13.34
N GLN A 244 -11.33 -9.08 14.31
CA GLN A 244 -10.37 -7.97 14.33
C GLN A 244 -8.92 -8.45 14.42
N LYS A 245 -8.65 -9.56 15.11
CA LYS A 245 -7.31 -10.17 15.16
C LYS A 245 -6.88 -10.72 13.80
N ILE A 246 -7.79 -11.36 13.05
CA ILE A 246 -7.50 -11.86 11.70
C ILE A 246 -7.09 -10.69 10.78
N TYR A 247 -7.87 -9.60 10.77
CA TYR A 247 -7.55 -8.41 9.98
C TYR A 247 -6.25 -7.74 10.43
N PHE A 248 -6.03 -7.65 11.73
CA PHE A 248 -4.81 -7.08 12.30
C PHE A 248 -3.57 -7.89 11.87
N ASN A 249 -3.64 -9.21 11.96
CA ASN A 249 -2.57 -10.11 11.54
C ASN A 249 -2.32 -10.01 10.03
N PHE A 250 -3.37 -9.89 9.21
CA PHE A 250 -3.22 -9.64 7.79
C PHE A 250 -2.43 -8.37 7.50
N HIS A 251 -2.82 -7.24 8.09
CA HIS A 251 -2.10 -5.98 7.91
C HIS A 251 -0.66 -6.04 8.43
N LEU A 252 -0.41 -6.79 9.49
CA LEU A 252 0.93 -7.00 10.00
C LEU A 252 1.80 -7.78 9.01
N ILE A 253 1.29 -8.90 8.50
CA ILE A 253 1.99 -9.71 7.51
C ILE A 253 2.21 -8.88 6.22
N PHE A 254 1.18 -8.15 5.77
CA PHE A 254 1.28 -7.26 4.64
C PHE A 254 2.38 -6.20 4.83
N LEU A 255 2.47 -5.60 6.01
CA LEU A 255 3.50 -4.63 6.36
C LEU A 255 4.90 -5.25 6.30
N LEU A 256 5.10 -6.44 6.89
CA LEU A 256 6.37 -7.14 6.87
C LEU A 256 6.83 -7.46 5.44
N PHE A 257 5.91 -7.93 4.58
CA PHE A 257 6.22 -8.17 3.17
C PHE A 257 6.49 -6.88 2.40
N SER A 258 5.78 -5.79 2.70
CA SER A 258 6.06 -4.48 2.10
C SER A 258 7.47 -3.99 2.44
N TRP A 259 7.89 -4.12 3.69
CA TRP A 259 9.25 -3.80 4.09
C TRP A 259 10.29 -4.72 3.45
N PHE A 260 9.99 -6.02 3.35
CA PHE A 260 10.84 -6.93 2.61
C PHE A 260 11.04 -6.42 1.17
N CYS A 261 9.97 -6.01 0.49
CA CYS A 261 10.07 -5.46 -0.87
C CYS A 261 10.89 -4.16 -0.92
N VAL A 262 10.77 -3.26 0.06
CA VAL A 262 11.58 -2.04 0.14
C VAL A 262 13.07 -2.37 0.23
N PHE A 263 13.45 -3.36 1.04
CA PHE A 263 14.85 -3.74 1.22
C PHE A 263 15.43 -4.48 0.03
N PHE A 264 14.66 -5.36 -0.58
CA PHE A 264 15.16 -6.28 -1.60
C PHE A 264 14.90 -5.81 -3.03
N TYR A 265 13.88 -4.97 -3.27
CA TYR A 265 13.58 -4.49 -4.61
C TYR A 265 13.89 -3.01 -4.79
N ASP A 266 13.08 -2.12 -4.23
CA ASP A 266 13.22 -0.68 -4.45
C ASP A 266 12.43 0.11 -3.39
N GLN A 267 12.84 1.37 -3.18
CA GLN A 267 12.16 2.34 -2.32
C GLN A 267 10.75 2.70 -2.81
N THR A 268 10.42 2.46 -4.08
CA THR A 268 9.06 2.66 -4.61
C THR A 268 8.00 1.88 -3.83
N PHE A 269 8.40 0.74 -3.22
CA PHE A 269 7.53 -0.08 -2.38
C PHE A 269 7.17 0.54 -1.02
N LEU A 270 7.76 1.67 -0.64
CA LEU A 270 7.38 2.42 0.57
C LEU A 270 5.89 2.75 0.59
N ILE A 271 5.28 2.98 -0.58
CA ILE A 271 3.86 3.28 -0.67
C ILE A 271 2.98 2.15 -0.13
N LEU A 272 3.37 0.89 -0.32
CA LEU A 272 2.65 -0.26 0.21
C LEU A 272 2.81 -0.34 1.74
N ALA A 273 4.01 -0.05 2.26
CA ALA A 273 4.27 -0.06 3.69
C ALA A 273 3.53 1.05 4.44
N PHE A 274 3.35 2.21 3.82
CA PHE A 274 2.71 3.36 4.46
C PHE A 274 1.21 3.19 4.73
N LEU A 275 0.50 2.36 3.94
CA LEU A 275 -0.92 2.08 4.18
C LEU A 275 -1.16 1.38 5.53
N PRO A 276 -0.59 0.19 5.79
CA PRO A 276 -0.76 -0.46 7.08
C PRO A 276 -0.06 0.29 8.22
N HIS A 277 1.03 1.03 7.92
CA HIS A 277 1.69 1.88 8.92
C HIS A 277 0.73 2.96 9.47
N GLY A 278 -0.02 3.64 8.60
CA GLY A 278 -1.03 4.60 9.01
C GLY A 278 -2.10 3.98 9.92
N LEU A 279 -2.49 2.72 9.66
CA LEU A 279 -3.42 1.97 10.48
C LEU A 279 -2.85 1.69 11.88
N PHE A 280 -1.65 1.13 11.96
CA PHE A 280 -1.02 0.79 13.25
C PHE A 280 -0.74 2.02 14.09
N LEU A 281 -0.27 3.10 13.48
CA LEU A 281 -0.05 4.36 14.17
C LEU A 281 -1.35 4.95 14.73
N THR A 282 -2.44 4.86 13.97
CA THR A 282 -3.76 5.29 14.44
C THR A 282 -4.26 4.44 15.60
N ASP A 283 -4.16 3.11 15.50
CA ASP A 283 -4.56 2.20 16.57
C ASP A 283 -3.76 2.47 17.86
N PHE A 284 -2.46 2.71 17.74
CA PHE A 284 -1.58 3.14 18.83
C PHE A 284 -2.06 4.43 19.48
N ILE A 285 -2.30 5.48 18.67
CA ILE A 285 -2.73 6.79 19.18
C ILE A 285 -4.08 6.70 19.89
N GLN A 286 -5.02 5.92 19.35
CA GLN A 286 -6.38 5.83 19.87
C GLN A 286 -6.48 4.98 21.14
N LYS A 287 -5.74 3.88 21.23
CA LYS A 287 -5.91 2.87 22.29
C LYS A 287 -4.91 2.95 23.43
N THR A 288 -3.76 3.61 23.25
CA THR A 288 -2.78 3.72 24.32
C THR A 288 -3.23 4.72 25.40
N ASN A 289 -3.00 4.36 26.65
CA ASN A 289 -3.23 5.25 27.80
C ASN A 289 -2.18 6.36 27.94
N LEU A 290 -1.41 6.61 26.91
CA LEU A 290 -0.43 7.71 26.89
C LEU A 290 -1.10 9.05 27.09
N ASN A 291 -0.44 9.94 27.86
CA ASN A 291 -0.92 11.29 28.05
C ASN A 291 -1.13 11.98 26.69
N THR A 292 -2.26 12.67 26.53
CA THR A 292 -2.64 13.38 25.31
C THR A 292 -1.53 14.30 24.78
N ARG A 293 -0.68 14.87 25.68
CA ARG A 293 0.47 15.70 25.29
C ARG A 293 1.49 14.89 24.47
N TRP A 294 1.87 13.71 24.93
CA TRP A 294 2.83 12.85 24.25
C TRP A 294 2.31 12.37 22.88
N LYS A 295 1.01 12.04 22.79
CA LYS A 295 0.38 11.69 21.51
C LYS A 295 0.48 12.84 20.50
N VAL A 296 0.21 14.08 20.94
CA VAL A 296 0.31 15.27 20.10
C VAL A 296 1.76 15.54 19.67
N TYR A 297 2.73 15.44 20.59
CA TYR A 297 4.14 15.60 20.25
C TYR A 297 4.60 14.56 19.24
N PHE A 298 4.21 13.32 19.42
CA PHE A 298 4.58 12.23 18.52
C PHE A 298 3.99 12.45 17.11
N ILE A 299 2.70 12.80 17.01
CA ILE A 299 2.06 13.12 15.72
C ILE A 299 2.74 14.31 15.05
N ASN A 300 2.99 15.39 15.80
CA ASN A 300 3.65 16.57 15.26
C ASN A 300 5.05 16.23 14.75
N LEU A 301 5.83 15.46 15.49
CA LEU A 301 7.16 15.03 15.07
C LEU A 301 7.09 14.21 13.77
N MET A 302 6.14 13.28 13.68
CA MET A 302 5.95 12.46 12.49
C MET A 302 5.53 13.28 11.26
N ILE A 303 4.73 14.32 11.45
CA ILE A 303 4.28 15.19 10.36
C ILE A 303 5.37 16.20 9.98
N THR A 304 6.03 16.82 10.94
CA THR A 304 6.99 17.91 10.68
C THR A 304 8.33 17.40 10.18
N TRP A 305 8.76 16.22 10.60
CA TRP A 305 10.06 15.67 10.26
C TRP A 305 10.29 15.52 8.74
N PRO A 306 9.37 14.94 7.94
CA PRO A 306 9.53 14.85 6.49
C PRO A 306 9.70 16.21 5.81
N TYR A 307 8.90 17.20 6.24
CA TYR A 307 8.98 18.55 5.67
C TYR A 307 10.29 19.25 6.02
N LEU A 308 10.76 19.11 7.27
CA LEU A 308 12.06 19.67 7.70
C LEU A 308 13.21 19.08 6.87
N GLN A 309 13.22 17.78 6.67
CA GLN A 309 14.27 17.13 5.87
C GLN A 309 14.24 17.58 4.41
N LYS A 310 13.07 17.71 3.81
CA LYS A 310 12.94 18.19 2.43
C LYS A 310 13.43 19.63 2.31
N ILE A 311 13.09 20.50 3.28
CA ILE A 311 13.56 21.89 3.34
C ILE A 311 15.10 21.94 3.48
N ILE A 312 15.67 21.14 4.38
CA ILE A 312 17.12 21.07 4.58
C ILE A 312 17.81 20.58 3.29
N GLY A 313 17.25 19.57 2.61
CA GLY A 313 17.77 19.09 1.34
C GLY A 313 17.76 20.15 0.24
N ILE A 314 16.70 20.92 0.12
CA ILE A 314 16.60 22.04 -0.84
C ILE A 314 17.62 23.14 -0.50
N LEU A 315 17.76 23.50 0.77
CA LEU A 315 18.73 24.50 1.21
C LEU A 315 20.18 24.04 0.94
N HIS A 316 20.48 22.78 1.19
CA HIS A 316 21.82 22.22 0.92
C HIS A 316 22.14 22.20 -0.57
N SER A 317 21.18 21.87 -1.42
CA SER A 317 21.37 21.90 -2.88
C SER A 317 21.55 23.31 -3.41
N SER A 318 20.87 24.31 -2.84
CA SER A 318 21.01 25.72 -3.24
C SER A 318 22.32 26.38 -2.76
N MET A 319 22.96 25.85 -1.70
CA MET A 319 24.26 26.34 -1.22
C MET A 319 25.45 25.75 -2.01
N ASN A 320 25.23 24.66 -2.73
CA ASN A 320 26.26 24.00 -3.54
C ASN A 320 26.19 24.38 -5.04
N MET A 321 25.30 25.27 -5.43
CA MET A 321 25.24 25.94 -6.74
C MET A 321 25.92 27.32 -6.65
#